data_1c8d9dbb0a96e8731957120013ba829c
#
_entry.id   1c8d9dbb0a96e8731957120013ba829c
#
_cell.length_a   1.000
_cell.length_b   1.000
_cell.length_c   1.000
_cell.angle_alpha   90.00
_cell.angle_beta   90.00
_cell.angle_gamma   90.00
#
_symmetry.space_group_name_H-M   'P 1'
#
loop_
_entity.id
_entity.type
_entity.pdbx_description
1 polymer ?
#
loop_
_entity_poly.entity_id
_entity_poly.type
_entity_poly.pdbx_seq_one_letter_code
_entity_poly.pdbx_strand_id
1 'polypeptide(L)'
;MKVDWIKKTKEGIQVKDGSFFVDPIYPVKKAIITHGHADHARAGHEHVIATLETLEIMKERYGNNFCKKSTVLKYHEKLTIEEVKIFLAPAGHVLGSAQVVMNFANQVITVSGDYKRQDDPTCAAFEPIKSDIFITEATFALPVFKHPNANTQINLLIKSIQNFPERCHVIGVYSLGKAQRLIKMLRNNGWHNTIYLHGSLVKICNLYEKFGIDLGDLEPATIQDKPEKPHDFYKGKLILAPPSALADRWSRRFPDPILGMASGSVSYTHLTLPTICSV
;
A
#
# COMPACT_ATOMS: atom_id res chain seq x y z
N MET A 1 27.84 19.46 -8.34
CA MET A 1 27.43 19.16 -9.73
C MET A 1 26.05 19.78 -9.93
N LYS A 2 25.84 20.62 -10.95
CA LYS A 2 24.55 21.29 -11.16
C LYS A 2 23.61 20.31 -11.87
N VAL A 3 22.46 20.00 -11.25
CA VAL A 3 21.41 19.17 -11.87
C VAL A 3 20.38 20.12 -12.44
N ASP A 4 20.32 20.21 -13.74
CA ASP A 4 19.42 21.13 -14.47
C ASP A 4 18.31 20.39 -15.24
N TRP A 5 18.43 19.06 -15.36
CA TRP A 5 17.48 18.25 -16.09
C TRP A 5 16.34 17.62 -15.22
N ILE A 6 16.38 17.83 -13.90
CA ILE A 6 15.29 17.49 -12.97
C ILE A 6 14.90 18.72 -12.17
N LYS A 7 13.61 19.01 -12.10
CA LYS A 7 13.06 20.17 -11.40
C LYS A 7 11.81 19.79 -10.62
N LYS A 8 11.63 20.37 -9.44
CA LYS A 8 10.33 20.34 -8.75
C LYS A 8 9.44 21.42 -9.36
N THR A 9 8.26 21.04 -9.82
CA THR A 9 7.25 21.94 -10.36
C THR A 9 5.93 21.78 -9.58
N LYS A 10 4.91 22.55 -9.93
CA LYS A 10 3.58 22.40 -9.35
C LYS A 10 2.94 21.07 -9.73
N GLU A 11 3.31 20.49 -10.88
CA GLU A 11 2.83 19.19 -11.35
C GLU A 11 3.51 18.03 -10.62
N GLY A 12 4.73 18.19 -10.12
CA GLY A 12 5.53 17.14 -9.48
C GLY A 12 7.00 17.21 -9.88
N ILE A 13 7.68 16.07 -9.90
CA ILE A 13 9.08 15.95 -10.35
C ILE A 13 9.11 15.92 -11.87
N GLN A 14 9.48 17.04 -12.47
CA GLN A 14 9.64 17.19 -13.90
C GLN A 14 11.02 16.74 -14.36
N VAL A 15 11.09 16.01 -15.46
CA VAL A 15 12.32 15.52 -16.07
C VAL A 15 12.46 16.12 -17.47
N LYS A 16 13.67 16.64 -17.80
CA LYS A 16 14.05 17.15 -19.12
C LYS A 16 12.98 18.06 -19.74
N ASP A 17 12.74 19.20 -19.09
CA ASP A 17 11.81 20.25 -19.54
C ASP A 17 10.38 19.76 -19.89
N GLY A 18 9.94 18.71 -19.21
CA GLY A 18 8.57 18.19 -19.35
C GLY A 18 8.43 17.00 -20.27
N SER A 19 9.51 16.34 -20.66
CA SER A 19 9.47 15.08 -21.42
C SER A 19 8.62 14.02 -20.72
N PHE A 20 8.75 13.97 -19.38
CA PHE A 20 7.89 13.19 -18.50
C PHE A 20 7.96 13.70 -17.05
N PHE A 21 7.09 13.19 -16.21
CA PHE A 21 7.02 13.49 -14.77
C PHE A 21 7.01 12.21 -13.96
N VAL A 22 7.55 12.26 -12.75
CA VAL A 22 7.43 11.17 -11.76
C VAL A 22 6.39 11.57 -10.73
N ASP A 23 5.40 10.70 -10.53
CA ASP A 23 4.26 10.85 -9.59
C ASP A 23 3.59 12.24 -9.68
N PRO A 24 3.15 12.68 -10.86
CA PRO A 24 2.55 14.00 -11.00
C PRO A 24 1.18 14.10 -10.34
N ILE A 25 0.94 15.24 -9.65
CA ILE A 25 -0.32 15.53 -8.95
C ILE A 25 -1.41 16.04 -9.91
N TYR A 26 -1.03 16.61 -11.04
CA TYR A 26 -1.96 17.12 -12.06
C TYR A 26 -1.78 16.35 -13.37
N PRO A 27 -2.80 16.31 -14.25
CA PRO A 27 -2.70 15.66 -15.54
C PRO A 27 -1.54 16.17 -16.38
N VAL A 28 -0.72 15.25 -16.91
CA VAL A 28 0.43 15.52 -17.75
C VAL A 28 0.43 14.62 -18.99
N LYS A 29 1.22 14.96 -20.00
CA LYS A 29 1.35 14.15 -21.22
C LYS A 29 1.96 12.77 -20.94
N LYS A 30 2.98 12.69 -20.07
CA LYS A 30 3.63 11.42 -19.74
C LYS A 30 4.00 11.36 -18.26
N ALA A 31 3.51 10.35 -17.56
CA ALA A 31 3.76 10.10 -16.16
C ALA A 31 4.42 8.75 -15.95
N ILE A 32 5.45 8.69 -15.12
CA ILE A 32 5.98 7.45 -14.55
C ILE A 32 5.47 7.39 -13.10
N ILE A 33 4.74 6.33 -12.77
CA ILE A 33 4.12 6.17 -11.46
C ILE A 33 4.91 5.14 -10.65
N THR A 34 5.34 5.54 -9.47
CA THR A 34 6.16 4.70 -8.58
C THR A 34 5.36 3.57 -7.93
N HIS A 35 4.13 3.86 -7.47
CA HIS A 35 3.29 2.87 -6.81
C HIS A 35 1.81 3.29 -6.78
N GLY A 36 0.93 2.37 -6.39
CA GLY A 36 -0.52 2.52 -6.52
C GLY A 36 -1.24 3.33 -5.44
N HIS A 37 -0.58 3.99 -4.49
CA HIS A 37 -1.27 4.88 -3.54
C HIS A 37 -1.84 6.12 -4.24
N ALA A 38 -2.97 6.65 -3.73
CA ALA A 38 -3.75 7.69 -4.42
C ALA A 38 -3.06 9.04 -4.52
N ASP A 39 -2.13 9.34 -3.65
CA ASP A 39 -1.32 10.56 -3.65
C ASP A 39 -0.21 10.53 -4.70
N HIS A 40 0.23 9.35 -5.12
CA HIS A 40 1.19 9.12 -6.21
C HIS A 40 0.51 8.75 -7.53
N ALA A 41 -0.38 7.77 -7.52
CA ALA A 41 -1.05 7.25 -8.70
C ALA A 41 -2.34 8.02 -9.03
N ARG A 42 -2.20 9.23 -9.56
CA ARG A 42 -3.32 10.05 -10.02
C ARG A 42 -3.82 9.61 -11.39
N ALA A 43 -5.13 9.72 -11.61
CA ALA A 43 -5.74 9.50 -12.93
C ALA A 43 -5.69 10.76 -13.81
N GLY A 44 -6.00 10.60 -15.12
CA GLY A 44 -6.17 11.71 -16.05
C GLY A 44 -4.93 12.06 -16.88
N HIS A 45 -3.82 11.35 -16.73
CA HIS A 45 -2.65 11.52 -17.58
C HIS A 45 -2.89 10.99 -19.00
N GLU A 46 -2.20 11.53 -19.99
CA GLU A 46 -2.32 10.97 -21.34
C GLU A 46 -1.61 9.63 -21.47
N HIS A 47 -0.40 9.49 -20.94
CA HIS A 47 0.37 8.25 -20.97
C HIS A 47 0.94 7.95 -19.59
N VAL A 48 0.60 6.80 -19.02
CA VAL A 48 1.12 6.29 -17.75
C VAL A 48 2.06 5.12 -18.01
N ILE A 49 3.24 5.15 -17.39
CA ILE A 49 4.25 4.10 -17.41
C ILE A 49 4.46 3.65 -15.97
N ALA A 50 4.29 2.37 -15.68
CA ALA A 50 4.49 1.79 -14.34
C ALA A 50 4.65 0.27 -14.42
N THR A 51 4.86 -0.39 -13.28
CA THR A 51 4.76 -1.85 -13.19
C THR A 51 3.34 -2.32 -13.53
N LEU A 52 3.19 -3.56 -13.96
CA LEU A 52 1.88 -4.14 -14.27
C LEU A 52 0.94 -4.04 -13.06
N GLU A 53 1.45 -4.38 -11.88
CA GLU A 53 0.70 -4.37 -10.63
C GLU A 53 0.18 -2.97 -10.29
N THR A 54 1.03 -1.96 -10.44
CA THR A 54 0.64 -0.55 -10.22
C THR A 54 -0.44 -0.12 -11.20
N LEU A 55 -0.33 -0.48 -12.49
CA LEU A 55 -1.36 -0.18 -13.49
C LEU A 55 -2.68 -0.88 -13.19
N GLU A 56 -2.67 -2.15 -12.77
CA GLU A 56 -3.88 -2.87 -12.41
C GLU A 56 -4.53 -2.30 -11.12
N ILE A 57 -3.73 -1.84 -10.15
CA ILE A 57 -4.25 -1.12 -8.98
C ILE A 57 -4.91 0.19 -9.40
N MET A 58 -4.32 0.96 -10.33
CA MET A 58 -4.92 2.18 -10.85
C MET A 58 -6.23 1.89 -11.58
N LYS A 59 -6.27 0.84 -12.39
CA LYS A 59 -7.45 0.39 -13.10
C LYS A 59 -8.58 -0.04 -12.16
N GLU A 60 -8.26 -0.78 -11.09
CA GLU A 60 -9.24 -1.19 -10.08
C GLU A 60 -9.83 0.02 -9.35
N ARG A 61 -9.02 1.04 -9.10
CA ARG A 61 -9.44 2.24 -8.37
C ARG A 61 -10.21 3.25 -9.23
N TYR A 62 -9.78 3.48 -10.46
CA TYR A 62 -10.28 4.56 -11.31
C TYR A 62 -11.05 4.08 -12.54
N GLY A 63 -11.11 2.76 -12.77
CA GLY A 63 -11.69 2.16 -13.98
C GLY A 63 -10.71 2.14 -15.16
N ASN A 64 -11.18 1.58 -16.28
CA ASN A 64 -10.34 1.36 -17.47
C ASN A 64 -9.81 2.65 -18.10
N ASN A 65 -10.48 3.76 -17.90
CA ASN A 65 -10.17 5.06 -18.52
C ASN A 65 -9.31 5.96 -17.62
N PHE A 66 -8.52 5.38 -16.68
CA PHE A 66 -7.66 6.16 -15.79
C PHE A 66 -6.58 6.97 -16.52
N CYS A 67 -6.22 6.58 -17.75
CA CYS A 67 -5.34 7.31 -18.66
C CYS A 67 -5.71 7.02 -20.12
N LYS A 68 -5.18 7.79 -21.07
CA LYS A 68 -5.41 7.53 -22.51
C LYS A 68 -4.61 6.33 -23.01
N LYS A 69 -3.38 6.16 -22.49
CA LYS A 69 -2.48 5.05 -22.83
C LYS A 69 -1.72 4.61 -21.58
N SER A 70 -1.53 3.31 -21.40
CA SER A 70 -0.62 2.75 -20.40
C SER A 70 0.46 1.90 -21.04
N THR A 71 1.63 1.87 -20.41
CA THR A 71 2.76 1.00 -20.79
C THR A 71 3.28 0.32 -19.55
N VAL A 72 3.31 -0.99 -19.57
CA VAL A 72 3.98 -1.78 -18.55
C VAL A 72 5.49 -1.65 -18.72
N LEU A 73 6.18 -1.34 -17.64
CA LEU A 73 7.64 -1.39 -17.56
C LEU A 73 8.01 -2.34 -16.43
N LYS A 74 8.59 -3.48 -16.76
CA LYS A 74 9.01 -4.48 -15.77
C LYS A 74 10.22 -3.98 -14.98
N TYR A 75 10.43 -4.54 -13.79
CA TYR A 75 11.67 -4.27 -13.07
C TYR A 75 12.89 -4.59 -13.95
N HIS A 76 13.88 -3.68 -13.93
CA HIS A 76 15.14 -3.73 -14.71
C HIS A 76 14.98 -3.67 -16.24
N GLU A 77 13.76 -3.66 -16.75
CA GLU A 77 13.54 -3.39 -18.18
C GLU A 77 13.94 -1.95 -18.50
N LYS A 78 14.76 -1.78 -19.53
CA LYS A 78 15.28 -0.48 -19.93
C LYS A 78 14.34 0.22 -20.91
N LEU A 79 14.00 1.45 -20.61
CA LEU A 79 13.22 2.34 -21.46
C LEU A 79 14.05 3.60 -21.71
N THR A 80 14.01 4.14 -22.92
CA THR A 80 14.61 5.45 -23.22
C THR A 80 13.51 6.42 -23.61
N ILE A 81 13.45 7.57 -22.92
CA ILE A 81 12.57 8.69 -23.26
C ILE A 81 13.46 9.89 -23.50
N GLU A 82 13.53 10.37 -24.74
CA GLU A 82 14.40 11.48 -25.14
C GLU A 82 15.78 11.33 -24.52
N GLU A 83 16.64 10.54 -24.82
CA GLU A 83 18.01 10.34 -24.29
C GLU A 83 18.11 9.94 -22.81
N VAL A 84 17.04 10.10 -21.98
CA VAL A 84 17.04 9.63 -20.59
C VAL A 84 16.78 8.12 -20.58
N LYS A 85 17.78 7.36 -20.13
CA LYS A 85 17.64 5.91 -19.91
C LYS A 85 17.01 5.67 -18.56
N ILE A 86 15.93 4.89 -18.55
CA ILE A 86 15.09 4.65 -17.36
C ILE A 86 14.94 3.15 -17.13
N PHE A 87 14.91 2.75 -15.89
CA PHE A 87 14.38 1.46 -15.48
C PHE A 87 13.72 1.58 -14.11
N LEU A 88 12.88 0.62 -13.76
CA LEU A 88 12.26 0.51 -12.46
C LEU A 88 13.01 -0.51 -11.61
N ALA A 89 13.22 -0.20 -10.31
CA ALA A 89 13.75 -1.13 -9.33
C ALA A 89 12.77 -1.30 -8.17
N PRO A 90 12.68 -2.47 -7.52
CA PRO A 90 11.75 -2.68 -6.41
C PRO A 90 11.94 -1.67 -5.26
N ALA A 91 10.83 -1.16 -4.72
CA ALA A 91 10.83 -0.21 -3.60
C ALA A 91 10.44 -0.85 -2.25
N GLY A 92 9.91 -2.08 -2.22
CA GLY A 92 9.59 -2.80 -0.98
C GLY A 92 8.38 -2.27 -0.22
N HIS A 93 7.58 -1.38 -0.80
CA HIS A 93 6.54 -0.64 -0.08
C HIS A 93 5.15 -1.32 -0.18
N VAL A 94 4.68 -1.53 -1.39
CA VAL A 94 3.43 -2.24 -1.71
C VAL A 94 3.61 -3.04 -3.00
N LEU A 95 2.65 -3.89 -3.34
CA LEU A 95 2.66 -4.66 -4.58
C LEU A 95 2.91 -3.75 -5.79
N GLY A 96 3.93 -4.07 -6.58
CA GLY A 96 4.33 -3.31 -7.77
C GLY A 96 5.06 -1.99 -7.48
N SER A 97 5.36 -1.64 -6.22
CA SER A 97 6.08 -0.40 -5.90
C SER A 97 7.50 -0.39 -6.46
N ALA A 98 7.88 0.74 -7.06
CA ALA A 98 9.12 0.89 -7.78
C ALA A 98 9.83 2.20 -7.48
N GLN A 99 11.14 2.15 -7.43
CA GLN A 99 12.03 3.29 -7.56
C GLN A 99 12.19 3.60 -9.05
N VAL A 100 12.21 4.87 -9.43
CA VAL A 100 12.49 5.30 -10.81
C VAL A 100 13.95 5.67 -10.93
N VAL A 101 14.73 4.85 -11.62
CA VAL A 101 16.15 5.05 -11.83
C VAL A 101 16.36 5.67 -13.22
N MET A 102 16.99 6.81 -13.27
CA MET A 102 17.20 7.59 -14.49
C MET A 102 18.69 7.86 -14.72
N ASN A 103 19.16 7.63 -15.92
CA ASN A 103 20.54 7.94 -16.33
C ASN A 103 20.53 8.88 -17.55
N PHE A 104 21.12 10.03 -17.36
CA PHE A 104 21.32 11.04 -18.40
C PHE A 104 22.62 11.82 -18.16
N ALA A 105 23.37 12.11 -19.21
CA ALA A 105 24.65 12.87 -19.16
C ALA A 105 25.64 12.27 -18.12
N ASN A 106 25.78 10.96 -18.07
CA ASN A 106 26.62 10.22 -17.13
C ASN A 106 26.27 10.44 -15.64
N GLN A 107 25.06 10.85 -15.36
CA GLN A 107 24.55 11.05 -14.01
C GLN A 107 23.38 10.10 -13.76
N VAL A 108 23.42 9.37 -12.64
CA VAL A 108 22.35 8.48 -12.18
C VAL A 108 21.56 9.15 -11.07
N ILE A 109 20.26 9.37 -11.31
CA ILE A 109 19.34 9.90 -10.31
C ILE A 109 18.25 8.88 -10.06
N THR A 110 17.98 8.60 -8.78
CA THR A 110 16.90 7.70 -8.36
C THR A 110 15.86 8.49 -7.57
N VAL A 111 14.60 8.36 -7.99
CA VAL A 111 13.43 8.79 -7.20
C VAL A 111 12.87 7.56 -6.52
N SER A 112 12.89 7.55 -5.18
CA SER A 112 12.52 6.36 -4.41
C SER A 112 11.02 6.01 -4.51
N GLY A 113 10.15 7.00 -4.74
CA GLY A 113 8.75 6.88 -4.32
C GLY A 113 8.70 6.61 -2.82
N ASP A 114 7.59 6.04 -2.35
CA ASP A 114 7.57 5.48 -1.01
C ASP A 114 8.29 4.14 -1.01
N TYR A 115 9.15 3.91 -0.01
CA TYR A 115 9.93 2.69 0.06
C TYR A 115 10.01 2.10 1.47
N LYS A 116 10.36 0.83 1.55
CA LYS A 116 10.53 0.14 2.82
C LYS A 116 11.68 -0.86 2.73
N ARG A 117 12.67 -0.70 3.61
CA ARG A 117 13.85 -1.56 3.66
C ARG A 117 13.62 -2.89 4.39
N GLN A 118 12.58 -2.94 5.23
CA GLN A 118 12.19 -4.19 5.89
C GLN A 118 11.41 -5.05 4.92
N ASP A 119 11.64 -6.35 4.96
CA ASP A 119 10.93 -7.31 4.12
C ASP A 119 9.43 -7.23 4.32
N ASP A 120 8.72 -7.30 3.21
CA ASP A 120 7.28 -7.36 3.14
C ASP A 120 6.88 -8.63 2.38
N PRO A 121 6.14 -9.57 3.01
CA PRO A 121 5.79 -10.83 2.36
C PRO A 121 4.79 -10.67 1.19
N THR A 122 4.35 -9.44 0.89
CA THR A 122 3.33 -9.15 -0.12
C THR A 122 3.84 -8.37 -1.32
N CYS A 123 5.14 -8.06 -1.38
CA CYS A 123 5.75 -7.36 -2.52
C CYS A 123 7.24 -7.72 -2.65
N ALA A 124 7.84 -7.32 -3.78
CA ALA A 124 9.28 -7.48 -3.98
C ALA A 124 10.05 -6.64 -2.96
N ALA A 125 11.15 -7.20 -2.43
CA ALA A 125 11.99 -6.52 -1.44
C ALA A 125 12.68 -5.28 -2.02
N PHE A 126 12.96 -4.28 -1.18
CA PHE A 126 13.68 -3.08 -1.58
C PHE A 126 15.08 -3.42 -2.12
N GLU A 127 15.40 -2.86 -3.27
CA GLU A 127 16.71 -3.02 -3.90
C GLU A 127 17.53 -1.73 -3.79
N PRO A 128 18.69 -1.73 -3.11
CA PRO A 128 19.56 -0.57 -3.06
C PRO A 128 20.16 -0.27 -4.42
N ILE A 129 19.94 0.94 -4.94
CA ILE A 129 20.52 1.38 -6.22
C ILE A 129 21.60 2.41 -5.97
N LYS A 130 22.81 2.17 -6.51
CA LYS A 130 23.88 3.16 -6.49
C LYS A 130 23.53 4.34 -7.40
N SER A 131 23.43 5.52 -6.81
CA SER A 131 23.01 6.75 -7.50
C SER A 131 23.90 7.90 -7.13
N ASP A 132 24.08 8.86 -8.04
CA ASP A 132 24.75 10.14 -7.74
C ASP A 132 23.85 11.04 -6.91
N ILE A 133 22.54 10.96 -7.14
CA ILE A 133 21.50 11.67 -6.38
C ILE A 133 20.34 10.73 -6.07
N PHE A 134 19.92 10.73 -4.81
CA PHE A 134 18.77 9.98 -4.34
C PHE A 134 17.70 10.93 -3.81
N ILE A 135 16.58 11.04 -4.54
CA ILE A 135 15.40 11.82 -4.14
C ILE A 135 14.50 10.90 -3.36
N THR A 136 14.40 11.13 -2.06
CA THR A 136 13.75 10.23 -1.11
C THR A 136 12.55 10.86 -0.42
N GLU A 137 11.59 10.02 -0.04
CA GLU A 137 10.55 10.36 0.93
C GLU A 137 11.15 10.44 2.35
N ALA A 138 10.42 11.04 3.27
CA ALA A 138 10.85 11.24 4.65
C ALA A 138 9.71 11.11 5.68
N THR A 139 8.69 10.33 5.37
CA THR A 139 7.46 10.17 6.17
C THR A 139 7.73 9.79 7.62
N PHE A 140 8.68 8.89 7.85
CA PHE A 140 9.08 8.43 9.19
C PHE A 140 10.51 8.80 9.56
N ALA A 141 11.06 9.88 8.99
CA ALA A 141 12.44 10.31 9.23
C ALA A 141 12.68 10.87 10.65
N LEU A 142 11.63 11.26 11.37
CA LEU A 142 11.79 11.77 12.73
C LEU A 142 12.06 10.63 13.72
N PRO A 143 13.00 10.81 14.69
CA PRO A 143 13.35 9.78 15.68
C PRO A 143 12.21 9.34 16.59
N VAL A 144 11.12 10.09 16.64
CA VAL A 144 9.90 9.75 17.39
C VAL A 144 9.20 8.52 16.85
N PHE A 145 9.34 8.22 15.56
CA PHE A 145 8.74 7.05 14.93
C PHE A 145 9.56 5.79 15.21
N LYS A 146 9.34 5.20 16.39
CA LYS A 146 9.92 3.90 16.77
C LYS A 146 8.87 2.82 16.56
N HIS A 147 9.08 1.97 15.58
CA HIS A 147 8.16 0.88 15.27
C HIS A 147 8.56 -0.39 16.06
N PRO A 148 7.64 -0.98 16.87
CA PRO A 148 7.89 -2.25 17.51
C PRO A 148 8.02 -3.37 16.47
N ASN A 149 8.55 -4.53 16.91
CA ASN A 149 8.64 -5.68 16.03
C ASN A 149 7.25 -6.14 15.59
N ALA A 150 7.06 -6.23 14.27
CA ALA A 150 5.77 -6.54 13.68
C ALA A 150 5.22 -7.91 14.11
N ASN A 151 6.06 -8.97 14.19
CA ASN A 151 5.63 -10.29 14.64
C ASN A 151 5.15 -10.27 16.09
N THR A 152 5.79 -9.47 16.96
CA THR A 152 5.31 -9.29 18.34
C THR A 152 3.91 -8.71 18.36
N GLN A 153 3.62 -7.72 17.52
CA GLN A 153 2.28 -7.10 17.45
C GLN A 153 1.23 -8.05 16.88
N ILE A 154 1.58 -8.85 15.87
CA ILE A 154 0.71 -9.91 15.34
C ILE A 154 0.37 -10.94 16.43
N ASN A 155 1.36 -11.38 17.19
CA ASN A 155 1.14 -12.33 18.28
C ASN A 155 0.25 -11.75 19.41
N LEU A 156 0.37 -10.44 19.69
CA LEU A 156 -0.54 -9.76 20.63
C LEU A 156 -1.98 -9.72 20.11
N LEU A 157 -2.18 -9.47 18.81
CA LEU A 157 -3.50 -9.53 18.19
C LEU A 157 -4.09 -10.94 18.28
N ILE A 158 -3.34 -11.97 17.91
CA ILE A 158 -3.78 -13.36 17.99
C ILE A 158 -4.15 -13.73 19.43
N LYS A 159 -3.33 -13.38 20.42
CA LYS A 159 -3.61 -13.61 21.84
C LYS A 159 -4.88 -12.87 22.30
N SER A 160 -5.08 -11.62 21.83
CA SER A 160 -6.30 -10.87 22.14
C SER A 160 -7.56 -11.59 21.64
N ILE A 161 -7.53 -12.09 20.40
CA ILE A 161 -8.66 -12.84 19.84
C ILE A 161 -8.92 -14.13 20.63
N GLN A 162 -7.87 -14.84 21.04
CA GLN A 162 -7.98 -16.07 21.84
C GLN A 162 -8.49 -15.81 23.25
N ASN A 163 -8.12 -14.69 23.87
CA ASN A 163 -8.53 -14.34 25.24
C ASN A 163 -9.97 -13.82 25.33
N PHE A 164 -10.53 -13.34 24.22
CA PHE A 164 -11.88 -12.78 24.13
C PHE A 164 -12.69 -13.47 23.03
N PRO A 165 -12.93 -14.79 23.11
CA PRO A 165 -13.60 -15.57 22.06
C PRO A 165 -15.07 -15.20 21.87
N GLU A 166 -15.70 -14.56 22.85
CA GLU A 166 -17.08 -14.04 22.79
C GLU A 166 -17.21 -12.70 22.05
N ARG A 167 -16.08 -12.02 21.81
CA ARG A 167 -16.05 -10.71 21.17
C ARG A 167 -15.46 -10.81 19.77
N CYS A 168 -15.87 -9.93 18.85
CA CYS A 168 -15.18 -9.78 17.57
C CYS A 168 -14.06 -8.73 17.66
N HIS A 169 -13.07 -8.84 16.78
CA HIS A 169 -12.01 -7.86 16.65
C HIS A 169 -12.15 -7.12 15.32
N VAL A 170 -12.30 -5.81 15.35
CA VAL A 170 -12.40 -4.97 14.15
C VAL A 170 -11.16 -4.08 14.06
N ILE A 171 -10.31 -4.37 13.10
CA ILE A 171 -9.03 -3.71 12.95
C ILE A 171 -9.05 -2.75 11.76
N GLY A 172 -8.79 -1.48 12.05
CA GLY A 172 -8.62 -0.43 11.06
C GLY A 172 -7.30 -0.57 10.30
N VAL A 173 -7.37 -0.70 8.98
CA VAL A 173 -6.19 -0.86 8.10
C VAL A 173 -6.37 -0.08 6.81
N TYR A 174 -5.29 0.45 6.25
CA TYR A 174 -5.32 1.01 4.90
C TYR A 174 -5.55 -0.09 3.87
N SER A 175 -6.43 0.17 2.89
CA SER A 175 -6.92 -0.84 1.95
C SER A 175 -5.84 -1.38 1.00
N LEU A 176 -4.83 -0.56 0.65
CA LEU A 176 -3.72 -0.97 -0.20
C LEU A 176 -2.44 -1.11 0.63
N GLY A 177 -1.80 -2.25 0.53
CA GLY A 177 -0.52 -2.60 1.16
C GLY A 177 -0.69 -3.07 2.61
N LYS A 178 -1.19 -2.21 3.51
CA LYS A 178 -1.27 -2.51 4.95
C LYS A 178 -2.20 -3.69 5.28
N ALA A 179 -3.38 -3.75 4.64
CA ALA A 179 -4.34 -4.84 4.86
C ALA A 179 -3.73 -6.18 4.43
N GLN A 180 -3.17 -6.26 3.23
CA GLN A 180 -2.60 -7.48 2.68
C GLN A 180 -1.38 -7.95 3.48
N ARG A 181 -0.51 -7.00 3.88
CA ARG A 181 0.61 -7.31 4.77
C ARG A 181 0.14 -7.88 6.10
N LEU A 182 -0.85 -7.24 6.77
CA LEU A 182 -1.40 -7.73 8.03
C LEU A 182 -1.94 -9.15 7.88
N ILE A 183 -2.73 -9.41 6.84
CA ILE A 183 -3.28 -10.73 6.53
C ILE A 183 -2.13 -11.74 6.37
N LYS A 184 -1.17 -11.46 5.50
CA LYS A 184 -0.05 -12.39 5.24
C LYS A 184 0.79 -12.65 6.49
N MET A 185 1.02 -11.64 7.31
CA MET A 185 1.72 -11.83 8.57
C MET A 185 0.92 -12.67 9.57
N LEU A 186 -0.40 -12.52 9.64
CA LEU A 186 -1.27 -13.39 10.45
C LEU A 186 -1.14 -14.86 9.99
N ARG A 187 -1.20 -15.12 8.67
CA ARG A 187 -1.01 -16.47 8.11
C ARG A 187 0.35 -17.05 8.47
N ASN A 188 1.41 -16.25 8.31
CA ASN A 188 2.78 -16.67 8.65
C ASN A 188 2.99 -16.93 10.15
N ASN A 189 2.15 -16.36 11.03
CA ASN A 189 2.15 -16.62 12.47
C ASN A 189 1.07 -17.63 12.91
N GLY A 190 0.56 -18.45 11.99
CA GLY A 190 -0.32 -19.58 12.28
C GLY A 190 -1.82 -19.24 12.44
N TRP A 191 -2.24 -18.04 12.10
CA TRP A 191 -3.67 -17.68 12.06
C TRP A 191 -4.27 -18.06 10.71
N HIS A 192 -5.00 -19.16 10.63
CA HIS A 192 -5.59 -19.68 9.38
C HIS A 192 -7.12 -19.54 9.31
N ASN A 193 -7.76 -19.01 10.36
CA ASN A 193 -9.20 -18.78 10.35
C ASN A 193 -9.58 -17.72 9.31
N THR A 194 -10.84 -17.79 8.84
CA THR A 194 -11.42 -16.79 7.93
C THR A 194 -11.26 -15.38 8.47
N ILE A 195 -10.80 -14.47 7.63
CA ILE A 195 -10.73 -13.04 7.92
C ILE A 195 -11.84 -12.33 7.13
N TYR A 196 -12.64 -11.54 7.84
CA TYR A 196 -13.76 -10.82 7.24
C TYR A 196 -13.34 -9.42 6.80
N LEU A 197 -13.69 -9.05 5.58
CA LEU A 197 -13.26 -7.79 4.96
C LEU A 197 -14.40 -6.80 4.79
N HIS A 198 -14.18 -5.55 5.14
CA HIS A 198 -15.01 -4.47 4.63
C HIS A 198 -14.98 -4.45 3.09
N GLY A 199 -16.11 -4.14 2.44
CA GLY A 199 -16.21 -4.19 0.98
C GLY A 199 -15.14 -3.42 0.20
N SER A 200 -14.62 -2.33 0.77
CA SER A 200 -13.55 -1.55 0.13
C SER A 200 -12.18 -2.24 0.08
N LEU A 201 -11.99 -3.34 0.85
CA LEU A 201 -10.75 -4.10 0.86
C LEU A 201 -10.78 -5.28 -0.13
N VAL A 202 -11.98 -5.79 -0.42
CA VAL A 202 -12.17 -7.06 -1.16
C VAL A 202 -11.46 -7.02 -2.51
N LYS A 203 -11.74 -6.01 -3.31
CA LYS A 203 -11.20 -5.92 -4.68
C LYS A 203 -9.66 -5.86 -4.72
N ILE A 204 -9.05 -5.13 -3.78
CA ILE A 204 -7.58 -5.04 -3.71
C ILE A 204 -7.00 -6.35 -3.19
N CYS A 205 -7.62 -7.03 -2.22
CA CYS A 205 -7.16 -8.37 -1.80
C CYS A 205 -7.22 -9.36 -2.95
N ASN A 206 -8.35 -9.41 -3.69
CA ASN A 206 -8.47 -10.26 -4.88
C ASN A 206 -7.40 -9.95 -5.95
N LEU A 207 -7.01 -8.67 -6.07
CA LEU A 207 -5.95 -8.29 -6.99
C LEU A 207 -4.59 -8.85 -6.54
N TYR A 208 -4.26 -8.78 -5.24
CA TYR A 208 -3.05 -9.40 -4.70
C TYR A 208 -3.01 -10.90 -4.97
N GLU A 209 -4.13 -11.61 -4.78
CA GLU A 209 -4.23 -13.04 -5.08
C GLU A 209 -4.01 -13.35 -6.57
N LYS A 210 -4.53 -12.53 -7.49
CA LYS A 210 -4.26 -12.64 -8.93
C LYS A 210 -2.77 -12.53 -9.27
N PHE A 211 -2.01 -11.79 -8.47
CA PHE A 211 -0.56 -11.68 -8.59
C PHE A 211 0.22 -12.73 -7.77
N GLY A 212 -0.47 -13.77 -7.29
CA GLY A 212 0.14 -14.91 -6.62
C GLY A 212 0.46 -14.70 -5.15
N ILE A 213 -0.04 -13.63 -4.52
CA ILE A 213 0.08 -13.42 -3.09
C ILE A 213 -1.08 -14.15 -2.39
N ASP A 214 -0.80 -15.35 -1.90
CA ASP A 214 -1.77 -16.13 -1.13
C ASP A 214 -2.12 -15.43 0.19
N LEU A 215 -3.37 -14.98 0.33
CA LEU A 215 -3.91 -14.33 1.52
C LEU A 215 -4.77 -15.30 2.37
N GLY A 216 -5.00 -16.52 1.89
CA GLY A 216 -5.83 -17.53 2.55
C GLY A 216 -7.31 -17.19 2.54
N ASP A 217 -8.06 -17.76 3.48
CA ASP A 217 -9.52 -17.65 3.48
C ASP A 217 -9.99 -16.24 3.88
N LEU A 218 -10.66 -15.55 2.95
CA LEU A 218 -11.18 -14.19 3.07
C LEU A 218 -12.65 -14.15 2.69
N GLU A 219 -13.48 -13.53 3.51
CA GLU A 219 -14.91 -13.31 3.22
C GLU A 219 -15.32 -11.84 3.38
N PRO A 220 -16.26 -11.35 2.56
CA PRO A 220 -16.87 -10.05 2.82
C PRO A 220 -17.62 -10.04 4.16
N ALA A 221 -17.44 -8.95 4.92
CA ALA A 221 -18.17 -8.72 6.16
C ALA A 221 -19.59 -8.21 5.87
N THR A 222 -20.40 -9.04 5.19
CA THR A 222 -21.81 -8.74 4.86
C THR A 222 -22.74 -9.47 5.82
N ILE A 223 -23.88 -8.83 6.15
CA ILE A 223 -24.85 -9.38 7.10
C ILE A 223 -25.97 -10.15 6.38
N GLN A 224 -26.24 -9.84 5.11
CA GLN A 224 -27.47 -10.21 4.40
C GLN A 224 -27.66 -11.71 4.17
N ASP A 225 -26.58 -12.52 4.20
CA ASP A 225 -26.65 -13.94 3.85
C ASP A 225 -26.24 -14.89 5.01
N LYS A 226 -26.18 -14.39 6.25
CA LYS A 226 -25.75 -15.20 7.39
C LYS A 226 -26.95 -15.78 8.13
N PRO A 227 -26.94 -17.10 8.43
CA PRO A 227 -28.07 -17.80 9.09
C PRO A 227 -28.29 -17.38 10.54
N GLU A 228 -27.29 -16.79 11.18
CA GLU A 228 -27.32 -16.38 12.58
C GLU A 228 -27.46 -14.85 12.70
N LYS A 229 -27.93 -14.40 13.88
CA LYS A 229 -27.91 -12.96 14.18
C LYS A 229 -26.46 -12.45 14.05
N PRO A 230 -26.23 -11.25 13.48
CA PRO A 230 -24.88 -10.71 13.30
C PRO A 230 -24.02 -10.75 14.56
N HIS A 231 -24.67 -10.58 15.71
CA HIS A 231 -24.08 -10.64 17.03
C HIS A 231 -23.39 -12.00 17.31
N ASP A 232 -24.03 -13.10 17.02
CA ASP A 232 -23.51 -14.42 17.34
C ASP A 232 -22.54 -14.92 16.29
N PHE A 233 -22.79 -14.58 15.04
CA PHE A 233 -21.96 -14.99 13.91
C PHE A 233 -20.51 -14.45 14.01
N TYR A 234 -20.31 -13.20 14.44
CA TYR A 234 -18.97 -12.59 14.44
C TYR A 234 -18.20 -12.79 15.75
N LYS A 235 -18.70 -13.53 16.74
CA LYS A 235 -17.95 -13.90 17.95
C LYS A 235 -16.63 -14.58 17.59
N GLY A 236 -15.54 -14.16 18.24
CA GLY A 236 -14.20 -14.71 18.04
C GLY A 236 -13.60 -14.46 16.64
N LYS A 237 -14.25 -13.67 15.79
CA LYS A 237 -13.79 -13.43 14.41
C LYS A 237 -13.00 -12.13 14.27
N LEU A 238 -12.11 -12.14 13.29
CA LEU A 238 -11.31 -10.97 12.90
C LEU A 238 -11.91 -10.31 11.68
N ILE A 239 -12.09 -8.99 11.76
CA ILE A 239 -12.68 -8.16 10.72
C ILE A 239 -11.69 -7.04 10.39
N LEU A 240 -11.39 -6.83 9.12
CA LEU A 240 -10.55 -5.74 8.65
C LEU A 240 -11.39 -4.68 7.92
N ALA A 241 -11.15 -3.42 8.23
CA ALA A 241 -11.89 -2.30 7.66
C ALA A 241 -10.98 -1.07 7.47
N PRO A 242 -11.32 -0.12 6.59
CA PRO A 242 -10.59 1.15 6.53
C PRO A 242 -10.77 1.91 7.86
N PRO A 243 -9.77 2.73 8.29
CA PRO A 243 -9.84 3.45 9.57
C PRO A 243 -11.11 4.27 9.76
N SER A 244 -11.63 4.88 8.70
CA SER A 244 -12.89 5.64 8.72
C SER A 244 -14.10 4.81 9.13
N ALA A 245 -14.14 3.53 8.80
CA ALA A 245 -15.25 2.64 9.14
C ALA A 245 -15.32 2.29 10.63
N LEU A 246 -14.24 2.47 11.40
CA LEU A 246 -14.24 2.20 12.85
C LEU A 246 -15.13 3.21 13.61
N ALA A 247 -15.21 4.44 13.15
CA ALA A 247 -16.02 5.50 13.77
C ALA A 247 -17.42 5.63 13.15
N ASP A 248 -17.71 4.92 12.07
CA ASP A 248 -18.94 5.02 11.30
C ASP A 248 -20.01 4.02 11.79
N ARG A 249 -21.24 4.19 11.25
CA ARG A 249 -22.37 3.26 11.46
C ARG A 249 -22.03 1.82 11.10
N TRP A 250 -21.08 1.63 10.18
CA TRP A 250 -20.67 0.31 9.73
C TRP A 250 -20.13 -0.56 10.90
N SER A 251 -19.31 -0.01 11.79
CA SER A 251 -18.76 -0.73 12.94
C SER A 251 -19.82 -1.08 14.01
N ARG A 252 -20.89 -0.28 14.11
CA ARG A 252 -21.97 -0.47 15.12
C ARG A 252 -22.79 -1.74 14.90
N ARG A 253 -22.64 -2.40 13.75
CA ARG A 253 -23.28 -3.69 13.48
C ARG A 253 -22.65 -4.85 14.24
N PHE A 254 -21.41 -4.67 14.69
CA PHE A 254 -20.68 -5.66 15.44
C PHE A 254 -20.87 -5.38 16.94
N PRO A 255 -21.46 -6.32 17.69
CA PRO A 255 -21.74 -6.10 19.10
C PRO A 255 -20.47 -6.19 19.94
N ASP A 256 -20.28 -5.24 20.81
CA ASP A 256 -19.14 -5.12 21.72
C ASP A 256 -17.77 -5.46 21.07
N PRO A 257 -17.43 -4.82 19.90
CA PRO A 257 -16.20 -5.15 19.21
C PRO A 257 -14.98 -4.65 19.97
N ILE A 258 -13.91 -5.43 19.95
CA ILE A 258 -12.58 -4.92 20.29
C ILE A 258 -12.07 -4.18 19.04
N LEU A 259 -11.95 -2.86 19.16
CA LEU A 259 -11.44 -2.03 18.08
C LEU A 259 -9.93 -1.88 18.20
N GLY A 260 -9.24 -1.99 17.07
CA GLY A 260 -7.80 -1.76 16.97
C GLY A 260 -7.43 -1.06 15.67
N MET A 261 -6.20 -0.56 15.58
CA MET A 261 -5.70 0.08 14.36
C MET A 261 -4.29 -0.40 14.05
N ALA A 262 -4.09 -0.89 12.83
CA ALA A 262 -2.77 -1.22 12.30
C ALA A 262 -2.25 -0.05 11.45
N SER A 263 -1.34 0.76 12.03
CA SER A 263 -0.77 1.94 11.38
C SER A 263 0.69 2.15 11.77
N GLY A 264 1.50 2.65 10.85
CA GLY A 264 2.88 3.09 11.13
C GLY A 264 2.96 4.49 11.74
N SER A 265 1.90 5.30 11.62
CA SER A 265 1.88 6.70 12.09
C SER A 265 1.36 6.90 13.50
N VAL A 266 0.91 5.83 14.18
CA VAL A 266 0.32 5.93 15.53
C VAL A 266 1.38 5.74 16.60
N SER A 267 2.33 6.66 16.72
CA SER A 267 3.24 6.68 17.88
C SER A 267 2.74 7.51 19.07
N TYR A 268 1.73 8.33 18.87
CA TYR A 268 1.11 9.15 19.93
C TYR A 268 -0.37 9.38 19.62
N THR A 269 -1.23 8.49 20.08
CA THR A 269 -2.65 8.84 20.21
C THR A 269 -3.12 8.53 21.61
N HIS A 270 -3.60 9.56 22.31
CA HIS A 270 -4.46 9.46 23.48
C HIS A 270 -5.84 8.89 23.12
N LEU A 271 -5.90 7.89 22.27
CA LEU A 271 -7.13 7.19 22.01
C LEU A 271 -7.24 6.04 23.00
N THR A 272 -8.34 6.03 23.73
CA THR A 272 -8.79 4.97 24.65
C THR A 272 -9.06 3.64 23.93
N LEU A 273 -8.66 3.49 22.68
CA LEU A 273 -8.73 2.26 21.90
C LEU A 273 -7.43 1.49 22.06
N PRO A 274 -7.47 0.17 22.32
CA PRO A 274 -6.27 -0.64 22.31
C PRO A 274 -5.63 -0.53 20.93
N THR A 275 -4.55 0.24 20.85
CA THR A 275 -3.80 0.43 19.61
C THR A 275 -2.93 -0.79 19.41
N ILE A 276 -3.30 -1.65 18.47
CA ILE A 276 -2.42 -2.70 18.00
C ILE A 276 -1.45 -2.03 17.04
N CYS A 277 -0.24 -1.82 17.54
CA CYS A 277 0.79 -0.99 16.92
C CYS A 277 1.26 -1.47 15.54
N SER A 278 1.80 -0.53 14.79
CA SER A 278 2.56 -0.61 13.53
C SER A 278 2.94 -2.01 13.04
N VAL A 279 2.24 -2.47 12.04
CA VAL A 279 2.60 -3.61 11.19
C VAL A 279 3.11 -3.07 9.86
#